data_f80be76061fe8938633aa976643c62cf
#
_entry.id   f80be76061fe8938633aa976643c62cf
#
_cell.length_a   1.000
_cell.length_b   1.000
_cell.length_c   1.000
_cell.angle_alpha   90.00
_cell.angle_beta   90.00
_cell.angle_gamma   90.00
#
_symmetry.space_group_name_H-M   'P 1'
#
loop_
_entity.id
_entity.type
_entity.pdbx_description
1 polymer ?
#
loop_
_entity_poly.entity_id
_entity_poly.type
_entity_poly.pdbx_seq_one_letter_code
_entity_poly.pdbx_strand_id
1 'polypeptide(L)'
;MIKKLGFRNILRNRRRSIITCMIMGLGLAALIFADAFLHGLNQNMITSVTDSFIGDGQIHRKDFLRTRELEKSINDSENVFKKISEDPKIKLAVPRTIANGMIASPTDVLPIALYGINAIEEEKISSIKNSIKLGSYLDNSDPIQLLIGDKLAKFLGVTIGDKVVITMAQAQTGILSQEMFRVSGIFKMKNKEMDSSLAFININKSQEMMGIGNNFHEIVFKFKNKSDVLNPPSELLKLYSENDNEALSWKKLVPAIDAGIQLTSYSLYIGSFILFAIIALSTMNTLFMSLYERMYEFGIMKAIGTRPLFIFKLIIMEACVLAFFSSLLGISVGGIATIVTKWIGISHLTDVEYLGTTIKTAIRPIPSLTQYIVYPIAIFITAILSSIYPAITAARIIPSKSMRRD
;
A
#
# COMPACT_ATOMS: atom_id res chain seq x y z
N MET A 1 0.12 -21.41 43.51
CA MET A 1 1.23 -22.37 43.57
C MET A 1 1.82 -22.67 42.19
N ILE A 2 1.04 -23.08 41.19
CA ILE A 2 1.52 -23.42 39.81
C ILE A 2 2.29 -22.27 39.14
N LYS A 3 1.80 -21.02 39.21
CA LYS A 3 2.47 -19.85 38.65
C LYS A 3 3.89 -19.63 39.18
N LYS A 4 4.10 -19.74 40.51
CA LYS A 4 5.43 -19.63 41.16
C LYS A 4 6.37 -20.75 40.74
N LEU A 5 5.83 -22.00 40.63
CA LEU A 5 6.63 -23.16 40.19
C LEU A 5 7.05 -23.03 38.73
N GLY A 6 6.14 -22.65 37.80
CA GLY A 6 6.47 -22.44 36.38
C GLY A 6 7.56 -21.38 36.19
N PHE A 7 7.44 -20.25 36.87
CA PHE A 7 8.45 -19.18 36.82
C PHE A 7 9.82 -19.64 37.35
N ARG A 8 9.86 -20.33 38.49
CA ARG A 8 11.12 -20.85 39.08
C ARG A 8 11.77 -21.90 38.20
N ASN A 9 10.99 -22.69 37.50
CA ASN A 9 11.50 -23.71 36.59
C ASN A 9 12.22 -23.12 35.38
N ILE A 10 11.71 -22.05 34.80
CA ILE A 10 12.33 -21.32 33.68
C ILE A 10 13.67 -20.71 34.12
N LEU A 11 13.75 -20.17 35.35
CA LEU A 11 14.98 -19.57 35.88
C LEU A 11 16.06 -20.63 36.22
N ARG A 12 15.71 -21.90 36.40
CA ARG A 12 16.66 -22.98 36.69
C ARG A 12 17.54 -23.29 35.47
N ASN A 13 17.00 -23.24 34.25
CA ASN A 13 17.69 -23.48 32.99
C ASN A 13 17.80 -22.21 32.15
N ARG A 14 18.47 -21.18 32.73
CA ARG A 14 18.53 -19.82 32.15
C ARG A 14 18.98 -19.75 30.71
N ARG A 15 20.05 -20.48 30.36
CA ARG A 15 20.63 -20.43 28.99
C ARG A 15 19.61 -20.84 27.93
N ARG A 16 18.91 -21.96 28.14
CA ARG A 16 17.92 -22.45 27.18
C ARG A 16 16.70 -21.57 27.11
N SER A 17 16.16 -21.19 28.28
CA SER A 17 15.00 -20.30 28.36
C SER A 17 15.27 -18.96 27.68
N ILE A 18 16.46 -18.39 27.87
CA ILE A 18 16.88 -17.15 27.20
C ILE A 18 16.94 -17.36 25.69
N ILE A 19 17.57 -18.44 25.18
CA ILE A 19 17.64 -18.72 23.74
C ILE A 19 16.24 -18.84 23.13
N THR A 20 15.34 -19.58 23.78
CA THR A 20 13.95 -19.72 23.30
C THR A 20 13.22 -18.40 23.34
N CYS A 21 13.34 -17.63 24.42
CA CYS A 21 12.76 -16.30 24.51
C CYS A 21 13.33 -15.36 23.43
N MET A 22 14.61 -15.46 23.11
CA MET A 22 15.22 -14.68 22.03
C MET A 22 14.68 -15.08 20.65
N ILE A 23 14.59 -16.39 20.36
CA ILE A 23 14.04 -16.87 19.08
C ILE A 23 12.60 -16.39 18.89
N MET A 24 11.74 -16.60 19.89
CA MET A 24 10.34 -16.18 19.86
C MET A 24 10.22 -14.65 19.84
N GLY A 25 11.00 -13.95 20.68
CA GLY A 25 10.95 -12.50 20.81
C GLY A 25 11.50 -11.76 19.59
N LEU A 26 12.64 -12.19 19.04
CA LEU A 26 13.20 -11.61 17.82
C LEU A 26 12.32 -11.93 16.60
N GLY A 27 11.73 -13.14 16.55
CA GLY A 27 10.73 -13.49 15.54
C GLY A 27 9.52 -12.55 15.57
N LEU A 28 9.00 -12.27 16.78
CA LEU A 28 7.93 -11.28 16.96
C LEU A 28 8.37 -9.87 16.56
N ALA A 29 9.56 -9.46 16.97
CA ALA A 29 10.10 -8.15 16.61
C ALA A 29 10.22 -7.98 15.08
N ALA A 30 10.70 -9.04 14.40
CA ALA A 30 10.78 -9.06 12.95
C ALA A 30 9.40 -8.96 12.28
N LEU A 31 8.38 -9.65 12.80
CA LEU A 31 7.00 -9.55 12.28
C LEU A 31 6.41 -8.15 12.49
N ILE A 32 6.55 -7.57 13.68
CA ILE A 32 6.06 -6.22 13.97
C ILE A 32 6.71 -5.20 13.03
N PHE A 33 8.04 -5.30 12.86
CA PHE A 33 8.78 -4.41 11.99
C PHE A 33 8.40 -4.59 10.51
N ALA A 34 8.35 -5.85 10.02
CA ALA A 34 8.02 -6.16 8.64
C ALA A 34 6.62 -5.66 8.26
N ASP A 35 5.64 -5.91 9.11
CA ASP A 35 4.26 -5.45 8.89
C ASP A 35 4.17 -3.92 8.87
N ALA A 36 4.80 -3.22 9.83
CA ALA A 36 4.85 -1.76 9.84
C ALA A 36 5.56 -1.19 8.59
N PHE A 37 6.64 -1.84 8.14
CA PHE A 37 7.37 -1.46 6.94
C PHE A 37 6.53 -1.64 5.68
N LEU A 38 5.84 -2.78 5.53
CA LEU A 38 4.98 -3.06 4.39
C LEU A 38 3.75 -2.14 4.36
N HIS A 39 3.17 -1.80 5.51
CA HIS A 39 2.14 -0.76 5.58
C HIS A 39 2.65 0.59 5.08
N GLY A 40 3.85 0.99 5.48
CA GLY A 40 4.49 2.21 5.00
C GLY A 40 4.78 2.20 3.50
N LEU A 41 5.27 1.07 2.98
CA LEU A 41 5.51 0.85 1.55
C LEU A 41 4.21 0.96 0.75
N ASN A 42 3.17 0.22 1.16
CA ASN A 42 1.87 0.22 0.48
C ASN A 42 1.26 1.62 0.46
N GLN A 43 1.28 2.35 1.58
CA GLN A 43 0.78 3.73 1.62
C GLN A 43 1.60 4.66 0.73
N ASN A 44 2.91 4.48 0.65
CA ASN A 44 3.76 5.26 -0.25
C ASN A 44 3.44 4.99 -1.73
N MET A 45 3.21 3.72 -2.09
CA MET A 45 2.77 3.33 -3.44
C MET A 45 1.43 3.98 -3.81
N ILE A 46 0.41 3.86 -2.94
CA ILE A 46 -0.91 4.46 -3.15
C ILE A 46 -0.79 5.97 -3.32
N THR A 47 -0.12 6.65 -2.39
CA THR A 47 0.04 8.11 -2.42
C THR A 47 0.81 8.57 -3.67
N SER A 48 1.83 7.82 -4.10
CA SER A 48 2.59 8.15 -5.30
C SER A 48 1.74 8.10 -6.57
N VAL A 49 0.75 7.20 -6.63
CA VAL A 49 -0.19 7.08 -7.75
C VAL A 49 -1.29 8.12 -7.67
N THR A 50 -1.95 8.23 -6.50
CA THR A 50 -3.12 9.10 -6.34
C THR A 50 -2.76 10.58 -6.31
N ASP A 51 -1.58 10.96 -5.81
CA ASP A 51 -1.11 12.35 -5.80
C ASP A 51 -0.40 12.77 -7.10
N SER A 52 -0.04 11.83 -7.97
CA SER A 52 0.61 12.17 -9.24
C SER A 52 -0.34 12.88 -10.20
N PHE A 53 -1.33 12.15 -10.70
CA PHE A 53 -2.28 12.64 -11.69
C PHE A 53 -3.65 11.96 -11.62
N ILE A 54 -3.70 10.70 -11.15
CA ILE A 54 -4.87 9.82 -11.24
C ILE A 54 -5.97 10.20 -10.23
N GLY A 55 -5.61 10.79 -9.08
CA GLY A 55 -6.54 11.03 -7.97
C GLY A 55 -6.88 9.76 -7.22
N ASP A 56 -7.79 9.86 -6.24
CA ASP A 56 -8.28 8.71 -5.47
C ASP A 56 -9.34 7.92 -6.24
N GLY A 57 -10.00 8.58 -7.19
CA GLY A 57 -10.93 8.00 -8.12
C GLY A 57 -11.28 8.93 -9.26
N GLN A 58 -11.95 8.38 -10.26
CA GLN A 58 -12.36 9.08 -11.47
C GLN A 58 -13.78 8.69 -11.87
N ILE A 59 -14.51 9.63 -12.49
CA ILE A 59 -15.77 9.38 -13.15
C ILE A 59 -15.53 9.58 -14.65
N HIS A 60 -16.02 8.61 -15.42
CA HIS A 60 -16.01 8.62 -16.89
C HIS A 60 -17.37 8.20 -17.42
N ARG A 61 -17.60 8.37 -18.69
CA ARG A 61 -18.62 7.60 -19.37
C ARG A 61 -18.20 6.14 -19.46
N LYS A 62 -19.14 5.23 -19.36
CA LYS A 62 -18.89 3.78 -19.44
C LYS A 62 -18.10 3.43 -20.70
N ASP A 63 -17.14 2.52 -20.57
CA ASP A 63 -16.19 2.11 -21.61
C ASP A 63 -15.24 3.19 -22.16
N PHE A 64 -15.29 4.44 -21.69
CA PHE A 64 -14.40 5.50 -22.18
C PHE A 64 -12.92 5.14 -22.02
N LEU A 65 -12.53 4.60 -20.88
CA LEU A 65 -11.12 4.24 -20.63
C LEU A 65 -10.58 3.19 -21.62
N ARG A 66 -11.45 2.34 -22.14
CA ARG A 66 -11.10 1.28 -23.10
C ARG A 66 -11.03 1.79 -24.53
N THR A 67 -12.01 2.62 -24.94
CA THR A 67 -12.16 3.05 -26.34
C THR A 67 -11.49 4.38 -26.63
N ARG A 68 -11.44 5.28 -25.61
CA ARG A 68 -10.94 6.67 -25.76
C ARG A 68 -11.64 7.46 -26.85
N GLU A 69 -12.90 7.12 -27.14
CA GLU A 69 -13.73 7.82 -28.11
C GLU A 69 -14.12 9.21 -27.61
N LEU A 70 -13.91 10.24 -28.42
CA LEU A 70 -14.15 11.64 -28.06
C LEU A 70 -15.65 11.94 -27.82
N GLU A 71 -16.55 11.19 -28.42
CA GLU A 71 -17.98 11.32 -28.26
C GLU A 71 -18.47 10.87 -26.87
N LYS A 72 -17.65 10.08 -26.18
CA LYS A 72 -17.97 9.55 -24.85
C LYS A 72 -17.62 10.53 -23.73
N SER A 73 -18.14 11.76 -23.82
CA SER A 73 -18.14 12.66 -22.67
C SER A 73 -19.08 12.14 -21.57
N ILE A 74 -18.85 12.52 -20.33
CA ILE A 74 -19.68 12.19 -19.17
C ILE A 74 -21.11 12.69 -19.46
N ASN A 75 -22.11 11.81 -19.27
CA ASN A 75 -23.49 12.20 -19.39
C ASN A 75 -23.88 13.15 -18.26
N ASP A 76 -24.54 14.26 -18.62
CA ASP A 76 -24.94 15.32 -17.68
C ASP A 76 -23.76 15.83 -16.84
N SER A 77 -22.65 16.09 -17.53
CA SER A 77 -21.34 16.33 -16.92
C SER A 77 -21.34 17.49 -15.90
N GLU A 78 -22.06 18.57 -16.14
CA GLU A 78 -22.14 19.71 -15.23
C GLU A 78 -22.87 19.37 -13.92
N ASN A 79 -24.00 18.66 -14.00
CA ASN A 79 -24.73 18.22 -12.81
C ASN A 79 -23.97 17.17 -12.01
N VAL A 80 -23.30 16.21 -12.70
CA VAL A 80 -22.45 15.22 -12.04
C VAL A 80 -21.28 15.91 -11.32
N PHE A 81 -20.63 16.87 -11.97
CA PHE A 81 -19.55 17.64 -11.37
C PHE A 81 -20.01 18.45 -10.15
N LYS A 82 -21.16 19.13 -10.25
CA LYS A 82 -21.74 19.85 -9.12
C LYS A 82 -22.05 18.91 -7.96
N LYS A 83 -22.75 17.81 -8.24
CA LYS A 83 -23.15 16.81 -7.23
C LYS A 83 -21.95 16.21 -6.49
N ILE A 84 -20.87 15.85 -7.20
CA ILE A 84 -19.68 15.28 -6.55
C ILE A 84 -18.88 16.34 -5.79
N SER A 85 -18.85 17.58 -6.26
CA SER A 85 -18.17 18.69 -5.57
C SER A 85 -18.83 19.07 -4.25
N GLU A 86 -20.13 18.83 -4.10
CA GLU A 86 -20.91 19.07 -2.88
C GLU A 86 -20.98 17.85 -1.96
N ASP A 87 -20.45 16.69 -2.37
CA ASP A 87 -20.50 15.44 -1.57
C ASP A 87 -19.63 15.56 -0.32
N PRO A 88 -20.17 15.28 0.89
CA PRO A 88 -19.45 15.44 2.15
C PRO A 88 -18.23 14.52 2.30
N LYS A 89 -18.15 13.42 1.53
CA LYS A 89 -17.02 12.46 1.53
C LYS A 89 -15.90 12.91 0.60
N ILE A 90 -16.17 13.83 -0.33
CA ILE A 90 -15.22 14.32 -1.31
C ILE A 90 -14.55 15.61 -0.79
N LYS A 91 -13.24 15.66 -0.92
CA LYS A 91 -12.45 16.83 -0.56
C LYS A 91 -12.34 17.79 -1.72
N LEU A 92 -12.17 17.28 -2.93
CA LEU A 92 -11.96 18.04 -4.15
C LEU A 92 -12.33 17.18 -5.36
N ALA A 93 -12.96 17.79 -6.35
CA ALA A 93 -13.21 17.20 -7.66
C ALA A 93 -12.77 18.20 -8.74
N VAL A 94 -12.19 17.71 -9.84
CA VAL A 94 -11.70 18.54 -10.95
C VAL A 94 -12.06 17.90 -12.27
N PRO A 95 -12.67 18.62 -13.21
CA PRO A 95 -13.01 18.14 -14.51
C PRO A 95 -11.80 18.21 -15.46
N ARG A 96 -11.73 17.26 -16.39
CA ARG A 96 -10.72 17.20 -17.45
C ARG A 96 -11.35 16.76 -18.76
N THR A 97 -10.79 17.27 -19.85
CA THR A 97 -11.05 16.72 -21.20
C THR A 97 -9.87 15.87 -21.64
N ILE A 98 -10.12 14.84 -22.44
CA ILE A 98 -9.09 13.93 -22.91
C ILE A 98 -9.30 13.65 -24.39
N ALA A 99 -8.25 13.81 -25.19
CA ALA A 99 -8.24 13.45 -26.60
C ALA A 99 -6.94 12.77 -26.97
N ASN A 100 -7.01 11.83 -27.90
CA ASN A 100 -5.83 11.37 -28.62
C ASN A 100 -5.64 12.24 -29.85
N GLY A 101 -4.42 12.66 -30.10
CA GLY A 101 -4.06 13.51 -31.23
C GLY A 101 -2.61 13.33 -31.65
N MET A 102 -2.19 14.18 -32.59
CA MET A 102 -0.82 14.24 -33.04
C MET A 102 -0.25 15.60 -32.69
N ILE A 103 0.99 15.66 -32.26
CA ILE A 103 1.75 16.88 -32.07
C ILE A 103 2.88 16.92 -33.14
N ALA A 104 2.96 18.02 -33.83
CA ALA A 104 3.96 18.24 -34.88
C ALA A 104 4.91 19.38 -34.51
N SER A 105 6.18 19.13 -34.62
CA SER A 105 7.27 20.12 -34.65
C SER A 105 7.80 20.28 -36.08
N PRO A 106 8.73 21.21 -36.37
CA PRO A 106 9.36 21.28 -37.70
C PRO A 106 10.13 20.02 -38.10
N THR A 107 10.50 19.16 -37.13
CA THR A 107 11.35 18.00 -37.38
C THR A 107 10.59 16.68 -37.31
N ASP A 108 9.60 16.56 -36.41
CA ASP A 108 8.95 15.28 -36.08
C ASP A 108 7.46 15.43 -35.81
N VAL A 109 6.73 14.31 -35.96
CA VAL A 109 5.30 14.18 -35.63
C VAL A 109 5.10 12.97 -34.74
N LEU A 110 4.49 13.18 -33.57
CA LEU A 110 4.30 12.13 -32.56
C LEU A 110 2.85 12.06 -32.08
N PRO A 111 2.36 10.85 -31.72
CA PRO A 111 1.06 10.71 -31.06
C PRO A 111 1.13 11.20 -29.63
N ILE A 112 0.06 11.87 -29.18
CA ILE A 112 -0.09 12.34 -27.82
C ILE A 112 -1.48 12.05 -27.26
N ALA A 113 -1.55 11.93 -25.93
CA ALA A 113 -2.78 12.10 -25.17
C ALA A 113 -2.83 13.54 -24.65
N LEU A 114 -3.73 14.32 -25.20
CA LEU A 114 -3.94 15.71 -24.86
C LEU A 114 -4.98 15.82 -23.75
N TYR A 115 -4.61 16.47 -22.67
CA TYR A 115 -5.48 16.77 -21.54
C TYR A 115 -5.79 18.26 -21.49
N GLY A 116 -7.08 18.61 -21.46
CA GLY A 116 -7.53 19.96 -21.15
C GLY A 116 -7.79 20.06 -19.65
N ILE A 117 -7.13 20.98 -18.98
CA ILE A 117 -7.17 21.17 -17.53
C ILE A 117 -7.43 22.62 -17.15
N ASN A 118 -8.10 22.83 -16.01
CA ASN A 118 -8.12 24.13 -15.34
C ASN A 118 -6.88 24.22 -14.44
N ALA A 119 -5.93 25.08 -14.79
CA ALA A 119 -4.63 25.16 -14.12
C ALA A 119 -4.74 25.40 -12.59
N ILE A 120 -5.68 26.25 -12.14
CA ILE A 120 -5.86 26.59 -10.72
C ILE A 120 -6.44 25.43 -9.91
N GLU A 121 -7.38 24.70 -10.49
CA GLU A 121 -8.01 23.56 -9.82
C GLU A 121 -7.10 22.32 -9.87
N GLU A 122 -6.45 22.09 -11.01
CA GLU A 122 -5.55 20.96 -11.22
C GLU A 122 -4.35 20.99 -10.27
N GLU A 123 -3.79 22.17 -9.96
CA GLU A 123 -2.70 22.35 -8.99
C GLU A 123 -3.03 21.76 -7.61
N LYS A 124 -4.31 21.75 -7.23
CA LYS A 124 -4.76 21.26 -5.92
C LYS A 124 -4.91 19.74 -5.87
N ILE A 125 -5.07 19.08 -7.03
CA ILE A 125 -5.39 17.65 -7.10
C ILE A 125 -4.23 16.81 -7.60
N SER A 126 -3.36 17.36 -8.46
CA SER A 126 -2.24 16.64 -9.07
C SER A 126 -0.88 17.29 -8.77
N SER A 127 0.17 16.56 -9.06
CA SER A 127 1.56 17.03 -8.89
C SER A 127 2.17 17.65 -10.16
N ILE A 128 1.38 17.93 -11.20
CA ILE A 128 1.88 18.43 -12.47
C ILE A 128 2.68 19.73 -12.27
N LYS A 129 2.13 20.71 -11.56
CA LYS A 129 2.81 21.97 -11.27
C LYS A 129 4.16 21.79 -10.58
N ASN A 130 4.21 20.87 -9.60
CA ASN A 130 5.43 20.56 -8.85
C ASN A 130 6.44 19.74 -9.65
N SER A 131 6.02 19.22 -10.80
CA SER A 131 6.85 18.41 -11.70
C SER A 131 7.45 19.23 -12.86
N ILE A 132 7.21 20.54 -12.90
CA ILE A 132 7.80 21.43 -13.92
C ILE A 132 9.32 21.45 -13.74
N LYS A 133 10.02 21.07 -14.79
CA LYS A 133 11.49 21.05 -14.85
C LYS A 133 12.06 22.32 -15.48
N LEU A 134 11.40 22.81 -16.53
CA LEU A 134 11.79 24.00 -17.27
C LEU A 134 10.55 24.82 -17.61
N GLY A 135 10.66 26.14 -17.61
CA GLY A 135 9.58 27.05 -17.96
C GLY A 135 8.59 27.32 -16.85
N SER A 136 7.34 27.60 -17.22
CA SER A 136 6.25 27.96 -16.33
C SER A 136 5.05 27.02 -16.48
N TYR A 137 4.24 26.93 -15.42
CA TYR A 137 2.96 26.25 -15.45
C TYR A 137 1.97 27.02 -16.34
N LEU A 138 0.85 26.36 -16.71
CA LEU A 138 -0.21 27.01 -17.49
C LEU A 138 -0.80 28.21 -16.75
N ASP A 139 -1.07 29.27 -17.51
CA ASP A 139 -1.88 30.39 -17.07
C ASP A 139 -3.23 30.32 -17.78
N ASN A 140 -4.33 30.37 -17.02
CA ASN A 140 -5.68 30.35 -17.59
C ASN A 140 -5.99 31.56 -18.50
N SER A 141 -5.22 32.65 -18.40
CA SER A 141 -5.37 33.82 -19.23
C SER A 141 -4.83 33.67 -20.66
N ASP A 142 -3.91 32.73 -20.88
CA ASP A 142 -3.29 32.49 -22.18
C ASP A 142 -3.66 31.10 -22.73
N PRO A 143 -4.62 30.99 -23.65
CA PRO A 143 -5.15 29.71 -24.12
C PRO A 143 -4.19 28.95 -25.06
N ILE A 144 -3.13 29.59 -25.57
CA ILE A 144 -2.19 28.97 -26.52
C ILE A 144 -0.98 28.31 -25.84
N GLN A 145 -0.94 28.32 -24.51
CA GLN A 145 0.12 27.65 -23.74
C GLN A 145 -0.03 26.15 -23.75
N LEU A 146 1.12 25.46 -23.77
CA LEU A 146 1.21 24.01 -23.78
C LEU A 146 2.27 23.54 -22.80
N LEU A 147 1.92 22.55 -21.98
CA LEU A 147 2.89 21.77 -21.20
C LEU A 147 3.11 20.41 -21.85
N ILE A 148 4.37 20.00 -21.97
CA ILE A 148 4.75 18.70 -22.52
C ILE A 148 5.74 17.98 -21.61
N GLY A 149 5.79 16.65 -21.71
CA GLY A 149 6.74 15.85 -20.96
C GLY A 149 8.20 15.98 -21.45
N ASP A 150 9.18 15.82 -20.57
CA ASP A 150 10.63 15.95 -20.86
C ASP A 150 11.09 15.02 -22.00
N LYS A 151 10.52 13.81 -22.10
CA LYS A 151 10.85 12.91 -23.20
C LYS A 151 10.19 13.32 -24.52
N LEU A 152 8.93 13.74 -24.45
CA LEU A 152 8.19 14.24 -25.62
C LEU A 152 8.91 15.45 -26.22
N ALA A 153 9.33 16.40 -25.38
CA ALA A 153 10.10 17.56 -25.82
C ALA A 153 11.41 17.18 -26.53
N LYS A 154 12.11 16.18 -25.99
CA LYS A 154 13.37 15.69 -26.63
C LYS A 154 13.12 14.98 -27.93
N PHE A 155 12.07 14.18 -28.03
CA PHE A 155 11.75 13.50 -29.31
C PHE A 155 11.33 14.47 -30.41
N LEU A 156 10.59 15.53 -30.05
CA LEU A 156 10.16 16.59 -30.95
C LEU A 156 11.28 17.60 -31.26
N GLY A 157 12.40 17.57 -30.52
CA GLY A 157 13.47 18.55 -30.67
C GLY A 157 13.07 19.97 -30.28
N VAL A 158 12.11 20.16 -29.38
CA VAL A 158 11.55 21.47 -29.00
C VAL A 158 11.97 21.87 -27.59
N THR A 159 12.02 23.19 -27.38
CA THR A 159 12.33 23.87 -26.13
C THR A 159 11.24 24.86 -25.76
N ILE A 160 11.41 25.53 -24.62
CA ILE A 160 10.46 26.54 -24.17
C ILE A 160 10.40 27.72 -25.18
N GLY A 161 9.17 28.13 -25.46
CA GLY A 161 8.89 29.22 -26.42
C GLY A 161 8.68 28.72 -27.86
N ASP A 162 9.08 27.50 -28.19
CA ASP A 162 8.89 26.94 -29.53
C ASP A 162 7.40 26.71 -29.82
N LYS A 163 7.07 26.79 -31.11
CA LYS A 163 5.71 26.58 -31.62
C LYS A 163 5.57 25.16 -32.12
N VAL A 164 4.47 24.52 -31.73
CA VAL A 164 4.07 23.18 -32.16
C VAL A 164 2.62 23.19 -32.61
N VAL A 165 2.26 22.28 -33.48
CA VAL A 165 0.88 22.16 -33.97
C VAL A 165 0.27 20.88 -33.43
N ILE A 166 -0.90 21.00 -32.82
CA ILE A 166 -1.69 19.86 -32.35
C ILE A 166 -2.84 19.65 -33.32
N THR A 167 -2.98 18.40 -33.77
CA THR A 167 -4.06 17.97 -34.66
C THR A 167 -4.86 16.85 -34.00
N MET A 168 -6.16 17.02 -33.98
CA MET A 168 -7.11 16.00 -33.47
C MET A 168 -8.41 16.01 -34.26
N ALA A 169 -9.19 14.95 -34.18
CA ALA A 169 -10.54 14.93 -34.73
C ALA A 169 -11.53 15.64 -33.78
N GLN A 170 -12.57 16.28 -34.30
CA GLN A 170 -13.71 16.75 -33.52
C GLN A 170 -14.69 15.60 -33.24
N ALA A 171 -15.29 15.60 -32.06
CA ALA A 171 -16.14 14.53 -31.57
C ALA A 171 -17.36 14.23 -32.49
N GLN A 172 -18.08 15.27 -32.92
CA GLN A 172 -19.35 15.08 -33.63
C GLN A 172 -19.19 15.05 -35.16
N THR A 173 -18.20 15.75 -35.68
CA THR A 173 -18.04 15.94 -37.12
C THR A 173 -16.97 15.06 -37.74
N GLY A 174 -16.04 14.57 -36.93
CA GLY A 174 -14.83 13.90 -37.39
C GLY A 174 -13.85 14.79 -38.17
N ILE A 175 -14.17 16.09 -38.30
CA ILE A 175 -13.31 17.07 -38.98
C ILE A 175 -12.04 17.25 -38.17
N LEU A 176 -10.90 17.35 -38.84
CA LEU A 176 -9.62 17.63 -38.18
C LEU A 176 -9.57 19.07 -37.67
N SER A 177 -9.44 19.23 -36.38
CA SER A 177 -9.12 20.49 -35.72
C SER A 177 -7.61 20.59 -35.57
N GLN A 178 -7.04 21.70 -36.00
CA GLN A 178 -5.59 21.94 -35.99
C GLN A 178 -5.30 23.32 -35.42
N GLU A 179 -4.51 23.36 -34.36
CA GLU A 179 -4.19 24.58 -33.63
C GLU A 179 -2.71 24.66 -33.29
N MET A 180 -2.20 25.87 -33.27
CA MET A 180 -0.80 26.15 -32.95
C MET A 180 -0.66 26.57 -31.50
N PHE A 181 0.19 25.86 -30.77
CA PHE A 181 0.52 26.12 -29.38
C PHE A 181 1.96 26.56 -29.20
N ARG A 182 2.22 27.22 -28.06
CA ARG A 182 3.56 27.57 -27.63
C ARG A 182 3.93 26.75 -26.39
N VAL A 183 5.07 26.08 -26.41
CA VAL A 183 5.59 25.33 -25.24
C VAL A 183 5.91 26.33 -24.12
N SER A 184 5.09 26.37 -23.07
CA SER A 184 5.27 27.21 -21.88
C SER A 184 6.08 26.53 -20.79
N GLY A 185 6.01 25.19 -20.71
CA GLY A 185 6.74 24.42 -19.71
C GLY A 185 6.96 22.97 -20.10
N ILE A 186 8.02 22.43 -19.57
CA ILE A 186 8.40 21.01 -19.70
C ILE A 186 8.36 20.36 -18.34
N PHE A 187 7.51 19.34 -18.17
CA PHE A 187 7.39 18.61 -16.91
C PHE A 187 8.13 17.27 -16.95
N LYS A 188 8.45 16.76 -15.74
CA LYS A 188 9.00 15.43 -15.53
C LYS A 188 8.31 14.77 -14.34
N MET A 189 7.36 13.87 -14.60
CA MET A 189 6.54 13.21 -13.59
C MET A 189 7.16 11.91 -13.04
N LYS A 190 8.38 11.58 -13.45
CA LYS A 190 9.06 10.33 -13.06
C LYS A 190 8.35 9.04 -13.55
N ASN A 191 7.36 9.18 -14.43
CA ASN A 191 6.74 8.07 -15.16
C ASN A 191 7.10 8.21 -16.63
N LYS A 192 7.78 7.19 -17.16
CA LYS A 192 8.34 7.25 -18.53
C LYS A 192 7.28 7.34 -19.62
N GLU A 193 6.12 6.74 -19.42
CA GLU A 193 5.00 6.79 -20.35
C GLU A 193 4.37 8.19 -20.35
N MET A 194 4.07 8.72 -19.18
CA MET A 194 3.51 10.07 -19.04
C MET A 194 4.44 11.14 -19.61
N ASP A 195 5.74 11.04 -19.35
CA ASP A 195 6.74 11.99 -19.86
C ASP A 195 6.94 11.91 -21.38
N SER A 196 6.52 10.82 -22.04
CA SER A 196 6.69 10.62 -23.47
C SER A 196 5.43 10.88 -24.31
N SER A 197 4.23 10.91 -23.68
CA SER A 197 2.98 10.94 -24.43
C SER A 197 1.97 11.98 -23.98
N LEU A 198 2.13 12.58 -22.77
CA LEU A 198 1.16 13.53 -22.26
C LEU A 198 1.49 14.97 -22.65
N ALA A 199 0.42 15.70 -22.99
CA ALA A 199 0.44 17.15 -23.19
C ALA A 199 -0.78 17.77 -22.50
N PHE A 200 -0.62 18.98 -21.92
CA PHE A 200 -1.66 19.69 -21.21
C PHE A 200 -1.88 21.08 -21.79
N ILE A 201 -3.15 21.42 -21.97
CA ILE A 201 -3.62 22.74 -22.41
C ILE A 201 -4.76 23.24 -21.54
N ASN A 202 -5.17 24.50 -21.75
CA ASN A 202 -6.36 25.06 -21.09
C ASN A 202 -7.61 24.26 -21.49
N ILE A 203 -8.47 23.98 -20.50
CA ILE A 203 -9.68 23.16 -20.68
C ILE A 203 -10.65 23.76 -21.69
N ASN A 204 -10.86 25.09 -21.66
CA ASN A 204 -11.77 25.76 -22.57
C ASN A 204 -11.28 25.65 -24.03
N LYS A 205 -9.97 25.81 -24.24
CA LYS A 205 -9.37 25.63 -25.57
C LYS A 205 -9.48 24.19 -26.06
N SER A 206 -9.28 23.23 -25.15
CA SER A 206 -9.47 21.81 -25.43
C SER A 206 -10.92 21.49 -25.84
N GLN A 207 -11.91 22.00 -25.12
CA GLN A 207 -13.33 21.83 -25.41
C GLN A 207 -13.72 22.41 -26.78
N GLU A 208 -13.19 23.59 -27.10
CA GLU A 208 -13.37 24.22 -28.41
C GLU A 208 -12.82 23.34 -29.54
N MET A 209 -11.57 22.88 -29.40
CA MET A 209 -10.91 22.03 -30.41
C MET A 209 -11.63 20.70 -30.61
N MET A 210 -12.15 20.10 -29.53
CA MET A 210 -12.87 18.83 -29.56
C MET A 210 -14.31 18.96 -30.07
N GLY A 211 -14.91 20.15 -30.01
CA GLY A 211 -16.31 20.39 -30.36
C GLY A 211 -17.32 19.74 -29.41
N ILE A 212 -16.97 19.63 -28.12
CA ILE A 212 -17.81 18.97 -27.10
C ILE A 212 -18.60 19.93 -26.22
N GLY A 213 -18.56 21.24 -26.52
CA GLY A 213 -19.18 22.27 -25.66
C GLY A 213 -18.55 22.28 -24.25
N ASN A 214 -19.38 22.38 -23.22
CA ASN A 214 -18.92 22.40 -21.83
C ASN A 214 -18.76 21.02 -21.20
N ASN A 215 -18.81 19.92 -21.99
CA ASN A 215 -18.71 18.57 -21.44
C ASN A 215 -17.28 18.18 -21.08
N PHE A 216 -17.18 17.18 -20.21
CA PHE A 216 -15.92 16.60 -19.72
C PHE A 216 -15.86 15.11 -20.03
N HIS A 217 -14.64 14.58 -20.18
CA HIS A 217 -14.41 13.15 -20.33
C HIS A 217 -14.09 12.47 -19.01
N GLU A 218 -13.54 13.24 -18.07
CA GLU A 218 -13.07 12.75 -16.78
C GLU A 218 -13.38 13.77 -15.68
N ILE A 219 -13.86 13.30 -14.55
CA ILE A 219 -13.88 14.06 -13.29
C ILE A 219 -13.01 13.28 -12.32
N VAL A 220 -11.85 13.86 -11.96
CA VAL A 220 -10.95 13.31 -10.94
C VAL A 220 -11.36 13.82 -9.58
N PHE A 221 -11.35 12.95 -8.58
CA PHE A 221 -11.68 13.36 -7.22
C PHE A 221 -10.73 12.80 -6.17
N LYS A 222 -10.67 13.48 -5.03
CA LYS A 222 -9.97 13.03 -3.81
C LYS A 222 -10.94 12.91 -2.66
N PHE A 223 -10.79 11.82 -1.88
CA PHE A 223 -11.57 11.63 -0.65
C PHE A 223 -11.10 12.57 0.46
N LYS A 224 -12.02 12.91 1.37
CA LYS A 224 -11.71 13.68 2.57
C LYS A 224 -10.93 12.85 3.60
N ASN A 225 -11.29 11.57 3.75
CA ASN A 225 -10.69 10.68 4.72
C ASN A 225 -9.70 9.72 4.05
N LYS A 226 -8.54 9.52 4.67
CA LYS A 226 -7.55 8.55 4.20
C LYS A 226 -8.03 7.10 4.23
N SER A 227 -8.96 6.75 5.13
CA SER A 227 -9.60 5.43 5.17
C SER A 227 -10.34 5.10 3.89
N ASP A 228 -10.99 6.10 3.27
CA ASP A 228 -11.77 5.95 2.06
C ASP A 228 -10.88 5.78 0.83
N VAL A 229 -9.63 6.27 0.88
CA VAL A 229 -8.62 5.98 -0.15
C VAL A 229 -8.21 4.50 -0.12
N LEU A 230 -7.97 3.96 1.08
CA LEU A 230 -7.58 2.56 1.24
C LEU A 230 -8.73 1.59 0.92
N ASN A 231 -9.93 1.93 1.37
CA ASN A 231 -11.15 1.15 1.17
C ASN A 231 -12.24 2.04 0.57
N PRO A 232 -12.23 2.25 -0.76
CA PRO A 232 -13.17 3.13 -1.43
C PRO A 232 -14.62 2.70 -1.18
N PRO A 233 -15.50 3.62 -0.77
CA PRO A 233 -16.89 3.31 -0.44
C PRO A 233 -17.67 2.89 -1.70
N SER A 234 -18.06 1.62 -1.75
CA SER A 234 -18.75 1.04 -2.92
C SER A 234 -20.11 1.70 -3.22
N GLU A 235 -20.79 2.20 -2.18
CA GLU A 235 -22.06 2.92 -2.33
C GLU A 235 -21.89 4.24 -3.06
N LEU A 236 -20.84 5.01 -2.72
CA LEU A 236 -20.54 6.27 -3.39
C LEU A 236 -20.16 6.03 -4.86
N LEU A 237 -19.31 5.03 -5.12
CA LEU A 237 -18.95 4.69 -6.51
C LEU A 237 -20.16 4.25 -7.33
N LYS A 238 -21.11 3.50 -6.75
CA LYS A 238 -22.35 3.11 -7.42
C LYS A 238 -23.25 4.31 -7.70
N LEU A 239 -23.36 5.26 -6.76
CA LEU A 239 -24.17 6.48 -6.93
C LEU A 239 -23.74 7.30 -8.15
N TYR A 240 -22.44 7.39 -8.41
CA TYR A 240 -21.89 8.10 -9.57
C TYR A 240 -21.68 7.21 -10.80
N SER A 241 -22.08 5.92 -10.74
CA SER A 241 -22.09 5.00 -11.88
C SER A 241 -23.49 4.85 -12.50
N GLU A 242 -24.36 5.83 -12.34
CA GLU A 242 -25.67 5.90 -12.95
C GLU A 242 -25.62 6.60 -14.33
N ASN A 243 -26.70 6.49 -15.12
CA ASN A 243 -26.87 7.19 -16.40
C ASN A 243 -25.74 6.94 -17.40
N ASP A 244 -25.29 5.68 -17.53
CA ASP A 244 -24.21 5.26 -18.44
C ASP A 244 -22.84 5.92 -18.10
N ASN A 245 -22.69 6.45 -16.89
CA ASN A 245 -21.42 6.86 -16.33
C ASN A 245 -20.79 5.73 -15.49
N GLU A 246 -19.49 5.79 -15.22
CA GLU A 246 -18.74 4.83 -14.43
C GLU A 246 -17.79 5.56 -13.48
N ALA A 247 -17.98 5.35 -12.17
CA ALA A 247 -17.08 5.85 -11.16
C ALA A 247 -16.12 4.74 -10.71
N LEU A 248 -14.82 4.97 -10.86
CA LEU A 248 -13.76 4.01 -10.59
C LEU A 248 -12.82 4.54 -9.51
N SER A 249 -12.45 3.68 -8.57
CA SER A 249 -11.37 3.98 -7.63
C SER A 249 -10.00 3.71 -8.24
N TRP A 250 -8.94 4.25 -7.63
CA TRP A 250 -7.56 4.00 -8.04
C TRP A 250 -7.23 2.50 -8.19
N LYS A 251 -7.87 1.62 -7.41
CA LYS A 251 -7.68 0.16 -7.50
C LYS A 251 -8.05 -0.41 -8.87
N LYS A 252 -9.12 0.12 -9.48
CA LYS A 252 -9.54 -0.29 -10.83
C LYS A 252 -8.80 0.47 -11.92
N LEU A 253 -8.37 1.71 -11.65
CA LEU A 253 -7.61 2.54 -12.60
C LEU A 253 -6.19 2.03 -12.79
N VAL A 254 -5.56 1.52 -11.71
CA VAL A 254 -4.19 0.98 -11.73
C VAL A 254 -4.14 -0.39 -11.07
N PRO A 255 -4.75 -1.42 -11.71
CA PRO A 255 -4.87 -2.75 -11.12
C PRO A 255 -3.51 -3.41 -10.82
N ALA A 256 -2.45 -3.03 -11.54
CA ALA A 256 -1.11 -3.54 -11.28
C ALA A 256 -0.59 -3.16 -9.88
N ILE A 257 -0.88 -1.93 -9.43
CA ILE A 257 -0.49 -1.47 -8.08
C ILE A 257 -1.33 -2.20 -7.01
N ASP A 258 -2.64 -2.33 -7.22
CA ASP A 258 -3.51 -3.07 -6.29
C ASP A 258 -3.06 -4.54 -6.17
N ALA A 259 -2.76 -5.20 -7.29
CA ALA A 259 -2.21 -6.56 -7.30
C ALA A 259 -0.86 -6.66 -6.57
N GLY A 260 0.03 -5.68 -6.75
CA GLY A 260 1.31 -5.60 -6.04
C GLY A 260 1.12 -5.50 -4.53
N ILE A 261 0.18 -4.68 -4.06
CA ILE A 261 -0.17 -4.54 -2.64
C ILE A 261 -0.73 -5.85 -2.08
N GLN A 262 -1.61 -6.53 -2.83
CA GLN A 262 -2.14 -7.83 -2.44
C GLN A 262 -1.05 -8.90 -2.33
N LEU A 263 -0.14 -8.98 -3.31
CA LEU A 263 1.01 -9.91 -3.28
C LEU A 263 1.90 -9.66 -2.06
N THR A 264 2.14 -8.39 -1.72
CA THR A 264 2.90 -8.01 -0.53
C THR A 264 2.22 -8.52 0.75
N SER A 265 0.89 -8.40 0.83
CA SER A 265 0.11 -8.90 1.96
C SER A 265 0.15 -10.42 2.07
N TYR A 266 0.01 -11.15 0.95
CA TYR A 266 0.16 -12.62 0.94
C TYR A 266 1.55 -13.06 1.36
N SER A 267 2.59 -12.37 0.92
CA SER A 267 3.98 -12.67 1.33
C SER A 267 4.17 -12.52 2.83
N LEU A 268 3.54 -11.51 3.46
CA LEU A 268 3.56 -11.34 4.90
C LEU A 268 2.85 -12.49 5.62
N TYR A 269 1.68 -12.94 5.14
CA TYR A 269 0.97 -14.07 5.74
C TYR A 269 1.78 -15.38 5.66
N ILE A 270 2.39 -15.66 4.51
CA ILE A 270 3.25 -16.85 4.33
C ILE A 270 4.48 -16.77 5.24
N GLY A 271 5.15 -15.62 5.28
CA GLY A 271 6.30 -15.39 6.16
C GLY A 271 5.93 -15.52 7.64
N SER A 272 4.78 -14.99 8.05
CA SER A 272 4.25 -15.13 9.41
C SER A 272 4.00 -16.58 9.77
N PHE A 273 3.38 -17.35 8.87
CA PHE A 273 3.12 -18.78 9.09
C PHE A 273 4.41 -19.57 9.29
N ILE A 274 5.43 -19.34 8.45
CA ILE A 274 6.74 -19.96 8.58
C ILE A 274 7.38 -19.61 9.92
N LEU A 275 7.35 -18.34 10.31
CA LEU A 275 7.89 -17.90 11.60
C LEU A 275 7.17 -18.55 12.78
N PHE A 276 5.83 -18.61 12.77
CA PHE A 276 5.08 -19.30 13.81
C PHE A 276 5.37 -20.80 13.86
N ALA A 277 5.60 -21.46 12.73
CA ALA A 277 6.03 -22.85 12.69
C ALA A 277 7.42 -23.05 13.34
N ILE A 278 8.38 -22.17 13.06
CA ILE A 278 9.71 -22.18 13.69
C ILE A 278 9.59 -21.97 15.21
N ILE A 279 8.76 -21.01 15.63
CA ILE A 279 8.49 -20.74 17.05
C ILE A 279 7.88 -21.96 17.72
N ALA A 280 6.91 -22.63 17.10
CA ALA A 280 6.27 -23.83 17.60
C ALA A 280 7.27 -24.98 17.82
N LEU A 281 8.11 -25.25 16.81
CA LEU A 281 9.15 -26.28 16.89
C LEU A 281 10.19 -25.96 17.96
N SER A 282 10.64 -24.70 18.05
CA SER A 282 11.60 -24.27 19.07
C SER A 282 11.03 -24.40 20.49
N THR A 283 9.77 -24.00 20.68
CA THR A 283 9.06 -24.11 21.96
C THR A 283 8.91 -25.59 22.35
N MET A 284 8.44 -26.41 21.42
CA MET A 284 8.26 -27.86 21.64
C MET A 284 9.59 -28.54 22.01
N ASN A 285 10.66 -28.26 21.29
CA ASN A 285 11.99 -28.81 21.58
C ASN A 285 12.49 -28.41 22.99
N THR A 286 12.30 -27.12 23.35
CA THR A 286 12.70 -26.61 24.67
C THR A 286 11.93 -27.30 25.79
N LEU A 287 10.60 -27.48 25.63
CA LEU A 287 9.75 -28.14 26.62
C LEU A 287 10.06 -29.62 26.73
N PHE A 288 10.33 -30.34 25.64
CA PHE A 288 10.74 -31.76 25.70
C PHE A 288 12.05 -31.92 26.44
N MET A 289 13.03 -31.11 26.13
CA MET A 289 14.31 -31.21 26.81
C MET A 289 14.17 -30.91 28.31
N SER A 290 13.36 -29.89 28.68
CA SER A 290 13.01 -29.61 30.08
C SER A 290 12.30 -30.77 30.74
N LEU A 291 11.42 -31.47 30.00
CA LEU A 291 10.70 -32.65 30.47
C LEU A 291 11.68 -33.80 30.75
N TYR A 292 12.58 -34.13 29.83
CA TYR A 292 13.56 -35.22 30.00
C TYR A 292 14.50 -34.99 31.18
N GLU A 293 15.00 -33.75 31.36
CA GLU A 293 15.85 -33.39 32.50
C GLU A 293 15.13 -33.54 33.85
N ARG A 294 13.82 -33.44 33.87
CA ARG A 294 12.98 -33.44 35.06
C ARG A 294 12.10 -34.69 35.16
N MET A 295 12.34 -35.70 34.36
CA MET A 295 11.53 -36.92 34.31
C MET A 295 11.48 -37.64 35.67
N TYR A 296 12.61 -37.69 36.39
CA TYR A 296 12.72 -38.26 37.74
C TYR A 296 11.84 -37.48 38.75
N GLU A 297 11.89 -36.12 38.70
CA GLU A 297 11.06 -35.27 39.58
C GLU A 297 9.56 -35.53 39.35
N PHE A 298 9.13 -35.60 38.07
CA PHE A 298 7.74 -35.91 37.73
C PHE A 298 7.32 -37.32 38.15
N GLY A 299 8.25 -38.29 38.10
CA GLY A 299 8.08 -39.65 38.59
C GLY A 299 7.76 -39.67 40.11
N ILE A 300 8.58 -38.97 40.92
CA ILE A 300 8.38 -38.83 42.35
C ILE A 300 7.03 -38.12 42.65
N MET A 301 6.76 -37.01 41.98
CA MET A 301 5.49 -36.29 42.17
C MET A 301 4.27 -37.18 41.94
N LYS A 302 4.30 -38.04 40.94
CA LYS A 302 3.23 -39.00 40.66
C LYS A 302 3.19 -40.14 41.68
N ALA A 303 4.34 -40.61 42.16
CA ALA A 303 4.39 -41.64 43.21
C ALA A 303 3.79 -41.20 44.52
N ILE A 304 3.89 -39.91 44.89
CA ILE A 304 3.22 -39.29 46.07
C ILE A 304 1.79 -38.85 45.77
N GLY A 305 1.19 -39.22 44.63
CA GLY A 305 -0.25 -39.00 44.36
C GLY A 305 -0.59 -37.69 43.62
N THR A 306 0.39 -36.98 43.03
CA THR A 306 0.06 -35.77 42.23
C THR A 306 -0.79 -36.17 41.03
N ARG A 307 -1.90 -35.47 40.81
CA ARG A 307 -2.82 -35.68 39.67
C ARG A 307 -2.12 -35.37 38.34
N PRO A 308 -2.28 -36.21 37.30
CA PRO A 308 -1.70 -35.95 35.97
C PRO A 308 -2.03 -34.58 35.39
N LEU A 309 -3.24 -34.10 35.66
CA LEU A 309 -3.69 -32.77 35.22
C LEU A 309 -2.86 -31.61 35.83
N PHE A 310 -2.28 -31.80 37.00
CA PHE A 310 -1.42 -30.81 37.63
C PHE A 310 -0.10 -30.66 36.83
N ILE A 311 0.53 -31.79 36.43
CA ILE A 311 1.75 -31.81 35.62
C ILE A 311 1.48 -31.22 34.25
N PHE A 312 0.34 -31.58 33.65
CA PHE A 312 -0.10 -30.98 32.38
C PHE A 312 -0.18 -29.45 32.48
N LYS A 313 -0.92 -28.94 33.46
CA LYS A 313 -1.06 -27.48 33.67
C LYS A 313 0.28 -26.80 33.97
N LEU A 314 1.21 -27.48 34.64
CA LEU A 314 2.54 -26.94 34.93
C LEU A 314 3.33 -26.66 33.64
N ILE A 315 3.34 -27.59 32.68
CA ILE A 315 4.05 -27.42 31.39
C ILE A 315 3.40 -26.36 30.53
N ILE A 316 2.05 -26.32 30.44
CA ILE A 316 1.36 -25.24 29.76
C ILE A 316 1.72 -23.89 30.37
N MET A 317 1.82 -23.80 31.70
CA MET A 317 2.20 -22.58 32.39
C MET A 317 3.65 -22.15 32.07
N GLU A 318 4.57 -23.12 31.95
CA GLU A 318 5.95 -22.83 31.51
C GLU A 318 5.96 -22.23 30.09
N ALA A 319 5.17 -22.78 29.14
CA ALA A 319 5.01 -22.21 27.81
C ALA A 319 4.43 -20.78 27.84
N CYS A 320 3.39 -20.54 28.65
CA CYS A 320 2.78 -19.21 28.81
C CYS A 320 3.79 -18.18 29.35
N VAL A 321 4.62 -18.55 30.31
CA VAL A 321 5.64 -17.64 30.87
C VAL A 321 6.72 -17.34 29.82
N LEU A 322 7.18 -18.34 29.05
CA LEU A 322 8.08 -18.13 27.92
C LEU A 322 7.47 -17.16 26.90
N ALA A 323 6.22 -17.41 26.50
CA ALA A 323 5.49 -16.55 25.56
C ALA A 323 5.37 -15.11 26.07
N PHE A 324 5.12 -14.93 27.39
CA PHE A 324 5.03 -13.60 27.99
C PHE A 324 6.33 -12.81 27.88
N PHE A 325 7.45 -13.39 28.29
CA PHE A 325 8.75 -12.70 28.22
C PHE A 325 9.19 -12.47 26.77
N SER A 326 8.93 -13.43 25.88
CA SER A 326 9.18 -13.29 24.45
C SER A 326 8.36 -12.17 23.82
N SER A 327 7.07 -12.06 24.21
CA SER A 327 6.20 -10.98 23.72
C SER A 327 6.68 -9.61 24.20
N LEU A 328 7.10 -9.51 25.47
CA LEU A 328 7.64 -8.27 26.01
C LEU A 328 8.90 -7.84 25.24
N LEU A 329 9.83 -8.79 25.01
CA LEU A 329 11.05 -8.55 24.24
C LEU A 329 10.73 -8.16 22.78
N GLY A 330 9.82 -8.89 22.12
CA GLY A 330 9.46 -8.65 20.74
C GLY A 330 8.77 -7.30 20.52
N ILE A 331 7.83 -6.95 21.41
CA ILE A 331 7.18 -5.63 21.40
C ILE A 331 8.21 -4.51 21.61
N SER A 332 9.12 -4.67 22.57
CA SER A 332 10.13 -3.65 22.87
C SER A 332 11.11 -3.46 21.71
N VAL A 333 11.70 -4.56 21.22
CA VAL A 333 12.70 -4.49 20.13
C VAL A 333 12.04 -4.08 18.80
N GLY A 334 10.92 -4.72 18.44
CA GLY A 334 10.20 -4.40 17.20
C GLY A 334 9.62 -2.99 17.21
N GLY A 335 9.09 -2.53 18.37
CA GLY A 335 8.59 -1.18 18.55
C GLY A 335 9.69 -0.13 18.42
N ILE A 336 10.83 -0.32 19.10
CA ILE A 336 11.99 0.58 19.00
C ILE A 336 12.49 0.63 17.55
N ALA A 337 12.69 -0.52 16.90
CA ALA A 337 13.12 -0.58 15.51
C ALA A 337 12.16 0.18 14.58
N THR A 338 10.85 0.00 14.75
CA THR A 338 9.82 0.68 13.96
C THR A 338 9.84 2.19 14.19
N ILE A 339 9.98 2.64 15.46
CA ILE A 339 10.00 4.08 15.78
C ILE A 339 11.27 4.72 15.23
N VAL A 340 12.43 4.11 15.45
CA VAL A 340 13.71 4.63 14.96
C VAL A 340 13.72 4.75 13.45
N THR A 341 13.30 3.71 12.75
CA THR A 341 13.24 3.73 11.27
C THR A 341 12.17 4.67 10.72
N LYS A 342 11.06 4.90 11.43
CA LYS A 342 10.08 5.93 11.08
C LYS A 342 10.68 7.34 11.10
N TRP A 343 11.56 7.64 12.08
CA TRP A 343 12.22 8.95 12.19
C TRP A 343 13.31 9.13 11.13
N ILE A 344 14.16 8.14 10.95
CA ILE A 344 15.28 8.21 10.01
C ILE A 344 14.77 8.11 8.56
N GLY A 345 13.75 7.28 8.32
CA GLY A 345 13.33 6.86 6.98
C GLY A 345 14.30 5.83 6.40
N ILE A 346 13.78 4.82 5.73
CA ILE A 346 14.60 3.88 4.96
C ILE A 346 14.72 4.46 3.57
N SER A 347 15.83 5.14 3.29
CA SER A 347 16.12 5.68 1.96
C SER A 347 16.84 4.65 1.11
N HIS A 348 16.37 4.41 -0.10
CA HIS A 348 17.15 3.74 -1.12
C HIS A 348 18.07 4.76 -1.78
N LEU A 349 19.29 4.34 -2.14
CA LEU A 349 20.30 5.19 -2.79
C LEU A 349 19.86 5.69 -4.19
N THR A 350 18.82 5.09 -4.76
CA THR A 350 18.22 5.47 -6.04
C THR A 350 16.70 5.39 -5.96
N ASP A 351 16.03 6.31 -6.66
CA ASP A 351 14.58 6.22 -6.86
C ASP A 351 14.25 4.85 -7.51
N VAL A 352 13.48 4.01 -6.81
CA VAL A 352 13.08 2.70 -7.33
C VAL A 352 11.81 2.88 -8.14
N GLU A 353 11.88 2.56 -9.42
CA GLU A 353 10.72 2.50 -10.29
C GLU A 353 10.05 1.14 -10.10
N TYR A 354 8.85 1.12 -9.56
CA TYR A 354 8.06 -0.09 -9.37
C TYR A 354 6.73 0.05 -10.09
N LEU A 355 6.45 -0.84 -11.04
CA LEU A 355 5.24 -0.84 -11.87
C LEU A 355 4.95 0.53 -12.54
N GLY A 356 5.99 1.18 -13.06
CA GLY A 356 5.87 2.47 -13.76
C GLY A 356 5.71 3.70 -12.85
N THR A 357 5.68 3.52 -11.54
CA THR A 357 5.65 4.60 -10.53
C THR A 357 6.97 4.69 -9.78
N THR A 358 7.44 5.92 -9.57
CA THR A 358 8.63 6.14 -8.75
C THR A 358 8.24 6.19 -7.28
N ILE A 359 8.72 5.21 -6.50
CA ILE A 359 8.56 5.20 -5.04
C ILE A 359 9.44 6.31 -4.46
N LYS A 360 8.88 7.13 -3.56
CA LYS A 360 9.63 8.16 -2.85
C LYS A 360 10.84 7.55 -2.14
N THR A 361 11.95 8.26 -2.17
CA THR A 361 13.27 7.83 -1.69
C THR A 361 13.31 7.37 -0.23
N ALA A 362 12.34 7.76 0.62
CA ALA A 362 12.30 7.37 2.02
C ALA A 362 10.98 6.67 2.37
N ILE A 363 11.05 5.36 2.56
CA ILE A 363 9.93 4.58 3.11
C ILE A 363 9.95 4.72 4.62
N ARG A 364 8.83 5.16 5.20
CA ARG A 364 8.66 5.29 6.64
C ARG A 364 7.70 4.24 7.16
N PRO A 365 8.12 3.31 8.01
CA PRO A 365 7.23 2.34 8.62
C PRO A 365 6.05 3.00 9.34
N ILE A 366 4.87 2.44 9.20
CA ILE A 366 3.64 2.93 9.84
C ILE A 366 3.19 1.91 10.86
N PRO A 367 3.43 2.15 12.17
CA PRO A 367 2.97 1.25 13.22
C PRO A 367 1.45 1.30 13.34
N SER A 368 0.84 0.11 13.52
CA SER A 368 -0.58 -0.07 13.83
C SER A 368 -0.73 -0.70 15.21
N LEU A 369 -1.70 -0.26 16.00
CA LEU A 369 -2.02 -0.88 17.30
C LEU A 369 -2.35 -2.37 17.17
N THR A 370 -2.93 -2.77 16.04
CA THR A 370 -3.27 -4.16 15.74
C THR A 370 -2.04 -5.08 15.79
N GLN A 371 -0.88 -4.63 15.33
CA GLN A 371 0.37 -5.39 15.34
C GLN A 371 0.83 -5.75 16.75
N TYR A 372 0.67 -4.80 17.68
CA TYR A 372 1.09 -4.98 19.09
C TYR A 372 0.10 -5.81 19.93
N ILE A 373 -1.04 -6.17 19.37
CA ILE A 373 -2.05 -7.01 20.03
C ILE A 373 -2.14 -8.38 19.36
N VAL A 374 -2.31 -8.41 18.03
CA VAL A 374 -2.59 -9.65 17.29
C VAL A 374 -1.39 -10.59 17.29
N TYR A 375 -0.18 -10.11 16.98
CA TYR A 375 1.00 -10.97 16.93
C TYR A 375 1.42 -11.54 18.30
N PRO A 376 1.44 -10.77 19.40
CA PRO A 376 1.64 -11.35 20.73
C PRO A 376 0.61 -12.41 21.10
N ILE A 377 -0.67 -12.19 20.83
CA ILE A 377 -1.72 -13.18 21.05
C ILE A 377 -1.47 -14.44 20.22
N ALA A 378 -1.08 -14.30 18.96
CA ALA A 378 -0.74 -15.43 18.10
C ALA A 378 0.45 -16.23 18.65
N ILE A 379 1.48 -15.57 19.22
CA ILE A 379 2.58 -16.26 19.92
C ILE A 379 2.08 -17.05 21.12
N PHE A 380 1.20 -16.48 21.96
CA PHE A 380 0.62 -17.20 23.07
C PHE A 380 -0.15 -18.43 22.60
N ILE A 381 -0.99 -18.31 21.59
CA ILE A 381 -1.72 -19.43 21.00
C ILE A 381 -0.76 -20.49 20.48
N THR A 382 0.26 -20.11 19.74
CA THR A 382 1.28 -21.01 19.18
C THR A 382 2.04 -21.72 20.29
N ALA A 383 2.47 -21.02 21.35
CA ALA A 383 3.17 -21.59 22.48
C ALA A 383 2.30 -22.59 23.26
N ILE A 384 1.02 -22.28 23.46
CA ILE A 384 0.08 -23.21 24.11
C ILE A 384 -0.14 -24.45 23.25
N LEU A 385 -0.42 -24.29 21.95
CA LEU A 385 -0.65 -25.42 21.05
C LEU A 385 0.58 -26.33 20.95
N SER A 386 1.77 -25.76 20.78
CA SER A 386 3.01 -26.52 20.71
C SER A 386 3.38 -27.21 22.03
N SER A 387 2.89 -26.72 23.17
CA SER A 387 3.15 -27.31 24.48
C SER A 387 2.20 -28.45 24.86
N ILE A 388 1.09 -28.63 24.13
CA ILE A 388 0.10 -29.69 24.42
C ILE A 388 0.74 -31.08 24.36
N TYR A 389 1.52 -31.37 23.32
CA TYR A 389 2.11 -32.69 23.15
C TYR A 389 3.16 -33.00 24.23
N PRO A 390 4.13 -32.15 24.57
CA PRO A 390 5.00 -32.35 25.73
C PRO A 390 4.23 -32.47 27.04
N ALA A 391 3.16 -31.68 27.24
CA ALA A 391 2.36 -31.70 28.47
C ALA A 391 1.62 -33.05 28.64
N ILE A 392 1.04 -33.60 27.58
CA ILE A 392 0.40 -34.92 27.58
C ILE A 392 1.44 -36.00 27.90
N THR A 393 2.61 -35.94 27.26
CA THR A 393 3.71 -36.89 27.48
C THR A 393 4.14 -36.89 28.95
N ALA A 394 4.34 -35.72 29.55
CA ALA A 394 4.68 -35.59 30.97
C ALA A 394 3.56 -36.11 31.89
N ALA A 395 2.30 -35.83 31.59
CA ALA A 395 1.16 -36.31 32.37
C ALA A 395 1.02 -37.85 32.35
N ARG A 396 1.52 -38.52 31.27
CA ARG A 396 1.45 -39.95 31.11
C ARG A 396 2.70 -40.74 31.62
N ILE A 397 3.71 -40.06 32.18
CA ILE A 397 4.90 -40.71 32.75
C ILE A 397 4.50 -41.78 33.79
N ILE A 398 5.10 -42.98 33.68
CA ILE A 398 4.91 -44.08 34.60
C ILE A 398 6.00 -44.01 35.69
N PRO A 399 5.66 -43.87 36.99
CA PRO A 399 6.65 -43.68 38.04
C PRO A 399 7.74 -44.78 38.09
N SER A 400 7.35 -46.06 37.94
CA SER A 400 8.28 -47.20 37.99
C SER A 400 9.34 -47.19 36.87
N LYS A 401 9.02 -46.62 35.69
CA LYS A 401 9.96 -46.50 34.58
C LYS A 401 10.87 -45.24 34.69
N SER A 402 10.34 -44.17 35.24
CA SER A 402 11.07 -42.88 35.35
C SER A 402 12.04 -42.85 36.55
N MET A 403 11.91 -43.75 37.53
CA MET A 403 12.79 -43.82 38.68
C MET A 403 13.90 -44.87 38.53
N ARG A 404 13.86 -45.73 37.51
CA ARG A 404 15.02 -46.61 37.14
C ARG A 404 16.03 -45.70 36.46
N ARG A 405 17.15 -45.43 37.11
CA ARG A 405 18.35 -44.91 36.48
C ARG A 405 19.03 -46.13 35.78
N ASP A 406 19.04 -46.19 34.46
CA ASP A 406 20.06 -46.92 33.71
C ASP A 406 21.32 -46.07 33.66
#